data_bbe8bfff68c545f46d26ed22b054662e
#
_entry.id   bbe8bfff68c545f46d26ed22b054662e
#
_cell.length_a   1.000
_cell.length_b   1.000
_cell.length_c   1.000
_cell.angle_alpha   90.00
_cell.angle_beta   90.00
_cell.angle_gamma   90.00
#
_symmetry.space_group_name_H-M   'P 1'
#
loop_
_entity.id
_entity.type
_entity.pdbx_description
1 polymer ?
#
loop_
_entity_poly.entity_id
_entity_poly.type
_entity_poly.pdbx_seq_one_letter_code
_entity_poly.pdbx_strand_id
1 'polypeptide(L)'
;MKNKRPTRNNFERELSTWSLKKGNKLIITSNSALAESTYRNLEKKMDEVVLLPHTETLPYDFFSPSKNVRNQRMQTLSKLLSDENHTLITSIQALMSPCPDTTHLLPFELLETDQLINRKSFIYGLKSSGY
;
A
#
# COMPACT_ATOMS: atom_id res chain seq x y z
N MET A 1 2.26 -31.47 -19.18
CA MET A 1 2.16 -30.84 -17.82
C MET A 1 0.70 -30.56 -17.50
N LYS A 2 0.11 -31.28 -16.54
CA LYS A 2 -1.28 -31.06 -16.12
C LYS A 2 -1.29 -29.83 -15.21
N ASN A 3 -1.80 -28.71 -15.72
CA ASN A 3 -2.01 -27.47 -14.97
C ASN A 3 -3.18 -27.70 -13.99
N LYS A 4 -2.90 -28.29 -12.82
CA LYS A 4 -3.89 -28.36 -11.73
C LYS A 4 -4.07 -26.94 -11.18
N ARG A 5 -5.26 -26.36 -11.38
CA ARG A 5 -5.63 -25.12 -10.67
C ARG A 5 -5.49 -25.39 -9.17
N PRO A 6 -4.72 -24.58 -8.44
CA PRO A 6 -4.57 -24.79 -7.01
C PRO A 6 -5.94 -24.65 -6.34
N THR A 7 -6.28 -25.58 -5.46
CA THR A 7 -7.45 -25.42 -4.58
C THR A 7 -7.17 -24.25 -3.63
N ARG A 8 -8.19 -23.56 -3.17
CA ARG A 8 -8.06 -22.39 -2.28
C ARG A 8 -7.09 -22.61 -1.11
N ASN A 9 -7.15 -23.76 -0.48
CA ASN A 9 -6.26 -24.12 0.64
C ASN A 9 -4.78 -24.30 0.22
N ASN A 10 -4.51 -24.81 -0.98
CA ASN A 10 -3.16 -24.95 -1.50
C ASN A 10 -2.57 -23.58 -1.88
N PHE A 11 -3.39 -22.69 -2.45
CA PHE A 11 -2.98 -21.34 -2.78
C PHE A 11 -2.56 -20.55 -1.53
N GLU A 12 -3.33 -20.61 -0.44
CA GLU A 12 -2.99 -19.92 0.81
C GLU A 12 -1.71 -20.46 1.46
N ARG A 13 -1.46 -21.79 1.38
CA ARG A 13 -0.21 -22.39 1.87
C ARG A 13 0.99 -21.99 1.03
N GLU A 14 0.88 -22.04 -0.28
CA GLU A 14 1.94 -21.62 -1.21
C GLU A 14 2.24 -20.13 -1.04
N LEU A 15 1.21 -19.29 -0.90
CA LEU A 15 1.35 -17.86 -0.65
C LEU A 15 2.08 -17.59 0.67
N SER A 16 1.72 -18.29 1.74
CA SER A 16 2.39 -18.15 3.05
C SER A 16 3.86 -18.58 2.99
N THR A 17 4.17 -19.66 2.29
CA THR A 17 5.55 -20.13 2.13
C THR A 17 6.38 -19.19 1.26
N TRP A 18 5.77 -18.65 0.18
CA TRP A 18 6.43 -17.70 -0.70
C TRP A 18 6.66 -16.36 0.01
N SER A 19 5.75 -15.95 0.86
CA SER A 19 5.82 -14.68 1.58
C SER A 19 6.94 -14.67 2.64
N LEU A 20 7.37 -15.80 3.15
CA LEU A 20 8.51 -15.92 4.07
C LEU A 20 9.89 -15.72 3.41
N LYS A 21 9.98 -15.73 2.07
CA LYS A 21 11.23 -15.44 1.37
C LYS A 21 11.60 -13.96 1.54
N LYS A 22 12.87 -13.66 1.73
CA LYS A 22 13.38 -12.30 1.80
C LYS A 22 13.20 -11.56 0.47
N GLY A 23 12.97 -10.26 0.53
CA GLY A 23 12.85 -9.36 -0.62
C GLY A 23 11.45 -8.74 -0.75
N ASN A 24 11.37 -7.68 -1.52
CA ASN A 24 10.12 -7.00 -1.84
C ASN A 24 9.19 -7.90 -2.66
N LYS A 25 7.93 -7.91 -2.31
CA LYS A 25 6.91 -8.75 -2.94
C LYS A 25 5.70 -7.93 -3.32
N LEU A 26 5.08 -8.32 -4.44
CA LEU A 26 3.85 -7.71 -4.91
C LEU A 26 2.80 -8.80 -5.15
N ILE A 27 1.65 -8.65 -4.51
CA ILE A 27 0.48 -9.51 -4.68
C ILE A 27 -0.63 -8.67 -5.30
N ILE A 28 -1.00 -9.00 -6.54
CA ILE A 28 -2.08 -8.32 -7.25
C ILE A 28 -3.30 -9.23 -7.25
N THR A 29 -4.43 -8.68 -6.82
CA THR A 29 -5.72 -9.38 -6.79
C THR A 29 -6.68 -8.81 -7.82
N SER A 30 -7.70 -9.57 -8.18
CA SER A 30 -8.69 -9.17 -9.17
C SER A 30 -9.62 -8.04 -8.69
N ASN A 31 -9.81 -7.90 -7.38
CA ASN A 31 -10.69 -6.88 -6.79
C ASN A 31 -10.25 -6.49 -5.38
N SER A 32 -10.81 -5.39 -4.87
CA SER A 32 -10.46 -4.82 -3.56
C SER A 32 -10.84 -5.74 -2.39
N ALA A 33 -11.98 -6.42 -2.47
CA ALA A 33 -12.42 -7.33 -1.40
C ALA A 33 -11.44 -8.50 -1.22
N LEU A 34 -10.91 -9.03 -2.33
CA LEU A 34 -9.89 -10.09 -2.28
C LEU A 34 -8.55 -9.54 -1.77
N ALA A 35 -8.18 -8.30 -2.13
CA ALA A 35 -6.98 -7.66 -1.59
C ALA A 35 -7.05 -7.53 -0.08
N GLU A 36 -8.16 -7.01 0.46
CA GLU A 36 -8.37 -6.86 1.90
C GLU A 36 -8.37 -8.19 2.64
N SER A 37 -9.07 -9.20 2.12
CA SER A 37 -9.10 -10.52 2.74
C SER A 37 -7.73 -11.19 2.77
N THR A 38 -6.95 -11.02 1.70
CA THR A 38 -5.57 -11.52 1.61
C THR A 38 -4.67 -10.77 2.60
N TYR A 39 -4.80 -9.45 2.69
CA TYR A 39 -4.07 -8.62 3.63
C TYR A 39 -4.32 -9.08 5.08
N ARG A 40 -5.61 -9.19 5.49
CA ARG A 40 -5.98 -9.63 6.85
C ARG A 40 -5.46 -11.03 7.21
N ASN A 41 -5.33 -11.91 6.23
CA ASN A 41 -4.80 -13.26 6.44
C ASN A 41 -3.27 -13.26 6.59
N LEU A 42 -2.56 -12.42 5.83
CA LEU A 42 -1.10 -12.35 5.87
C LEU A 42 -0.58 -11.48 7.01
N GLU A 43 -1.26 -10.38 7.35
CA GLU A 43 -0.92 -9.50 8.48
C GLU A 43 -0.82 -10.26 9.82
N LYS A 44 -1.63 -11.31 10.00
CA LYS A 44 -1.59 -12.16 11.20
C LYS A 44 -0.39 -13.11 11.25
N LYS A 45 0.30 -13.29 10.15
CA LYS A 45 1.36 -14.31 9.99
C LYS A 45 2.73 -13.71 9.72
N MET A 46 2.76 -12.45 9.34
CA MET A 46 3.96 -11.78 8.86
C MET A 46 3.95 -10.31 9.28
N ASP A 47 5.11 -9.83 9.64
CA ASP A 47 5.38 -8.42 9.75
C ASP A 47 5.56 -7.80 8.35
N GLU A 48 5.44 -6.48 8.23
CA GLU A 48 5.74 -5.71 7.02
C GLU A 48 4.83 -5.99 5.79
N VAL A 49 3.61 -6.42 6.05
CA VAL A 49 2.57 -6.51 5.03
C VAL A 49 1.86 -5.17 4.92
N VAL A 50 1.74 -4.64 3.71
CA VAL A 50 1.08 -3.36 3.45
C VAL A 50 -0.01 -3.51 2.39
N LEU A 51 -1.12 -2.81 2.57
CA LEU A 51 -2.24 -2.79 1.64
C LEU A 51 -2.31 -1.44 0.92
N LEU A 52 -2.29 -1.45 -0.41
CA LEU A 52 -2.62 -0.28 -1.21
C LEU A 52 -4.10 -0.36 -1.60
N PRO A 53 -4.99 0.42 -0.95
CA PRO A 53 -6.42 0.38 -1.22
C PRO A 53 -6.76 1.08 -2.53
N HIS A 54 -7.88 0.69 -3.15
CA HIS A 54 -8.45 1.38 -4.29
C HIS A 54 -9.15 2.68 -3.85
N THR A 55 -9.11 3.70 -4.69
CA THR A 55 -9.67 5.02 -4.39
C THR A 55 -11.19 5.10 -4.49
N GLU A 56 -11.88 4.07 -4.98
CA GLU A 56 -13.33 3.98 -5.16
C GLU A 56 -13.98 5.10 -6.01
N THR A 57 -13.21 6.08 -6.44
CA THR A 57 -13.67 7.19 -7.28
C THR A 57 -13.12 7.06 -8.69
N LEU A 58 -13.95 7.36 -9.67
CA LEU A 58 -13.50 7.47 -11.07
C LEU A 58 -12.81 8.82 -11.29
N PRO A 59 -11.90 8.92 -12.30
CA PRO A 59 -11.16 10.16 -12.57
C PRO A 59 -12.03 11.40 -12.82
N TYR A 60 -13.30 11.21 -13.13
CA TYR A 60 -14.26 12.28 -13.45
C TYR A 60 -15.38 12.41 -12.42
N ASP A 61 -15.30 11.71 -11.29
CA ASP A 61 -16.28 11.86 -10.22
C ASP A 61 -16.14 13.20 -9.54
N PHE A 62 -17.28 13.82 -9.25
CA PHE A 62 -17.32 15.06 -8.46
C PHE A 62 -16.96 14.84 -6.98
N PHE A 63 -16.82 13.59 -6.55
CA PHE A 63 -16.50 13.23 -5.18
C PHE A 63 -15.03 12.88 -5.06
N SER A 64 -14.36 13.51 -4.11
CA SER A 64 -13.00 13.12 -3.73
C SER A 64 -13.03 11.80 -2.94
N PRO A 65 -11.99 10.96 -3.06
CA PRO A 65 -11.85 9.78 -2.22
C PRO A 65 -11.97 10.12 -0.75
N SER A 66 -12.48 9.21 0.07
CA SER A 66 -12.55 9.43 1.52
C SER A 66 -11.16 9.76 2.08
N LYS A 67 -11.12 10.65 3.08
CA LYS A 67 -9.84 11.02 3.73
C LYS A 67 -9.08 9.79 4.23
N ASN A 68 -9.81 8.79 4.74
CA ASN A 68 -9.21 7.56 5.25
C ASN A 68 -8.49 6.77 4.16
N VAL A 69 -9.11 6.56 3.01
CA VAL A 69 -8.50 5.85 1.89
C VAL A 69 -7.28 6.59 1.37
N ARG A 70 -7.39 7.93 1.22
CA ARG A 70 -6.26 8.75 0.78
C ARG A 70 -5.08 8.68 1.77
N ASN A 71 -5.35 8.82 3.06
CA ASN A 71 -4.32 8.71 4.09
C ASN A 71 -3.67 7.32 4.09
N GLN A 72 -4.47 6.26 4.00
CA GLN A 72 -3.96 4.89 3.95
C GLN A 72 -3.07 4.66 2.71
N ARG A 73 -3.48 5.17 1.54
CA ARG A 73 -2.64 5.11 0.33
C ARG A 73 -1.31 5.82 0.54
N MET A 74 -1.34 7.05 1.08
CA MET A 74 -0.11 7.82 1.34
C MET A 74 0.80 7.11 2.33
N GLN A 75 0.25 6.57 3.43
CA GLN A 75 1.01 5.78 4.39
C GLN A 75 1.65 4.55 3.77
N THR A 76 0.91 3.82 2.94
CA THR A 76 1.43 2.64 2.24
C THR A 76 2.56 3.02 1.29
N LEU A 77 2.37 4.06 0.46
CA LEU A 77 3.39 4.52 -0.49
C LEU A 77 4.65 5.02 0.24
N SER A 78 4.49 5.73 1.35
CA SER A 78 5.63 6.18 2.15
C SER A 78 6.41 5.01 2.78
N LYS A 79 5.72 3.99 3.31
CA LYS A 79 6.37 2.77 3.81
C LYS A 79 7.18 2.05 2.73
N LEU A 80 6.67 2.01 1.49
CA LEU A 80 7.38 1.39 0.37
C LEU A 80 8.67 2.11 -0.04
N LEU A 81 8.86 3.36 0.39
CA LEU A 81 10.10 4.12 0.17
C LEU A 81 11.18 3.82 1.22
N SER A 82 10.84 3.13 2.31
CA SER A 82 11.83 2.69 3.30
C SER A 82 12.67 1.55 2.74
N ASP A 83 13.89 1.39 3.27
CA ASP A 83 14.83 0.32 2.87
C ASP A 83 14.41 -1.08 3.38
N GLU A 84 13.26 -1.20 4.03
CA GLU A 84 12.73 -2.46 4.54
C GLU A 84 12.07 -3.28 3.43
N ASN A 85 12.08 -4.60 3.61
CA ASN A 85 11.41 -5.50 2.68
C ASN A 85 9.91 -5.56 2.98
N HIS A 86 9.08 -5.13 2.05
CA HIS A 86 7.63 -5.13 2.20
C HIS A 86 6.94 -6.16 1.30
N THR A 87 5.82 -6.67 1.78
CA THR A 87 4.86 -7.42 0.97
C THR A 87 3.68 -6.52 0.67
N LEU A 88 3.66 -5.93 -0.53
CA LEU A 88 2.57 -5.08 -1.00
C LEU A 88 1.43 -5.93 -1.54
N ILE A 89 0.23 -5.72 -1.02
CA ILE A 89 -1.01 -6.30 -1.52
C ILE A 89 -1.87 -5.20 -2.11
N THR A 90 -2.39 -5.43 -3.31
CA THR A 90 -3.21 -4.44 -4.00
C THR A 90 -4.19 -5.11 -4.96
N SER A 91 -5.22 -4.39 -5.37
CA SER A 91 -6.08 -4.81 -6.49
C SER A 91 -5.59 -4.22 -7.81
N ILE A 92 -5.98 -4.84 -8.93
CA ILE A 92 -5.65 -4.31 -10.26
C ILE A 92 -6.16 -2.87 -10.43
N GLN A 93 -7.35 -2.55 -9.91
CA GLN A 93 -7.91 -1.20 -9.98
C GLN A 93 -7.08 -0.19 -9.17
N ALA A 94 -6.63 -0.59 -7.97
CA ALA A 94 -5.81 0.27 -7.13
C ALA A 94 -4.43 0.55 -7.76
N LEU A 95 -3.87 -0.45 -8.44
CA LEU A 95 -2.58 -0.32 -9.15
C LEU A 95 -2.70 0.61 -10.36
N MET A 96 -3.84 0.60 -11.04
CA MET A 96 -4.10 1.50 -12.18
C MET A 96 -4.52 2.92 -11.77
N SER A 97 -4.80 3.15 -10.49
CA SER A 97 -5.13 4.48 -9.98
C SER A 97 -3.89 5.36 -9.95
N PRO A 98 -4.00 6.67 -10.25
CA PRO A 98 -2.87 7.58 -10.18
C PRO A 98 -2.16 7.53 -8.83
N CYS A 99 -0.85 7.48 -8.87
CA CYS A 99 0.02 7.60 -7.71
C CYS A 99 0.86 8.88 -7.84
N PRO A 100 1.11 9.59 -6.73
CA PRO A 100 2.05 10.70 -6.75
C PRO A 100 3.45 10.20 -7.12
N ASP A 101 4.24 11.05 -7.75
CA ASP A 101 5.65 10.76 -8.02
C ASP A 101 6.40 10.57 -6.69
N THR A 102 7.39 9.68 -6.69
CA THR A 102 8.24 9.40 -5.51
C THR A 102 8.95 10.63 -4.98
N THR A 103 9.26 11.59 -5.83
CA THR A 103 9.85 12.89 -5.44
C THR A 103 8.92 13.75 -4.57
N HIS A 104 7.62 13.49 -4.63
CA HIS A 104 6.59 14.19 -3.86
C HIS A 104 6.10 13.41 -2.65
N LEU A 105 6.54 12.16 -2.51
CA LEU A 105 6.28 11.36 -1.31
C LEU A 105 7.34 11.73 -0.27
N LEU A 106 6.95 12.55 0.69
CA LEU A 106 7.82 12.77 1.85
C LEU A 106 7.92 11.44 2.63
N PRO A 107 9.14 10.99 2.96
CA PRO A 107 9.27 9.98 4.00
C PRO A 107 8.54 10.49 5.24
N PHE A 108 7.86 9.62 5.97
CA PHE A 108 7.29 9.98 7.27
C PHE A 108 8.44 10.37 8.19
N GLU A 109 8.70 11.67 8.32
CA GLU A 109 9.53 12.17 9.40
C GLU A 109 8.74 12.02 10.69
N LEU A 110 9.29 11.30 11.62
CA LEU A 110 8.76 11.25 12.98
C LEU A 110 8.96 12.66 13.57
N LEU A 111 7.85 13.38 13.76
CA LEU A 111 7.89 14.68 14.42
C LEU A 111 8.04 14.45 15.92
N GLU A 112 9.17 14.85 16.47
CA GLU A 112 9.41 14.79 17.90
C GLU A 112 9.01 16.10 18.57
N THR A 113 8.62 16.01 19.86
CA THR A 113 8.33 17.19 20.67
C THR A 113 9.60 18.03 20.78
N ASP A 114 9.47 19.37 20.67
CA ASP A 114 10.58 20.34 20.70
C ASP A 114 11.53 20.33 19.48
N GLN A 115 11.18 19.63 18.40
CA GLN A 115 11.91 19.68 17.15
C GLN A 115 11.70 21.04 16.44
N LEU A 116 12.81 21.69 16.05
CA LEU A 116 12.75 22.90 15.24
C LEU A 116 12.43 22.56 13.79
N ILE A 117 11.22 22.92 13.36
CA ILE A 117 10.75 22.66 11.99
C ILE A 117 10.60 23.98 11.24
N ASN A 118 11.13 24.03 10.01
CA ASN A 118 10.79 25.13 9.11
C ASN A 118 9.34 24.95 8.60
N ARG A 119 8.42 25.70 9.20
CA ARG A 119 6.97 25.62 8.91
C ARG A 119 6.66 25.78 7.42
N LYS A 120 7.34 26.70 6.71
CA LYS A 120 7.06 26.95 5.29
C LYS A 120 7.45 25.75 4.42
N SER A 121 8.66 25.22 4.62
CA SER A 121 9.14 24.03 3.88
C SER A 121 8.28 22.81 4.19
N PHE A 122 7.90 22.63 5.45
CA PHE A 122 7.05 21.53 5.89
C PHE A 122 5.65 21.58 5.25
N ILE A 123 4.98 22.76 5.28
CA ILE A 123 3.67 22.95 4.65
C ILE A 123 3.76 22.75 3.12
N TYR A 124 4.83 23.24 2.50
CA TYR A 124 5.05 23.02 1.07
C TYR A 124 5.21 21.53 0.75
N GLY A 125 6.00 20.81 1.52
CA GLY A 125 6.17 19.36 1.41
C GLY A 125 4.85 18.60 1.56
N LEU A 126 4.05 18.92 2.58
CA LEU A 126 2.72 18.32 2.76
C LEU A 126 1.80 18.57 1.57
N LYS A 127 1.74 19.80 1.06
CA LYS A 127 0.91 20.13 -0.11
C LYS A 127 1.35 19.38 -1.36
N SER A 128 2.65 19.29 -1.62
CA SER A 128 3.19 18.55 -2.77
C SER A 128 2.96 17.03 -2.65
N SER A 129 2.86 16.51 -1.43
CA SER A 129 2.53 15.09 -1.16
C SER A 129 1.03 14.79 -1.19
N GLY A 130 0.18 15.80 -1.46
CA GLY A 130 -1.26 15.60 -1.62
C GLY A 130 -2.09 15.71 -0.33
N TYR A 131 -1.53 16.33 0.72
CA TYR A 131 -2.24 16.69 1.97
C TYR A 131 -2.93 18.06 1.86
#